data_a254dc4495e348b4a97dd790bd7a475f
#
_entry.id   a254dc4495e348b4a97dd790bd7a475f
#
_cell.length_a   1.000
_cell.length_b   1.000
_cell.length_c   1.000
_cell.angle_alpha   90.00
_cell.angle_beta   90.00
_cell.angle_gamma   90.00
#
_symmetry.space_group_name_H-M   'P 1'
#
loop_
_entity.id
_entity.type
_entity.pdbx_description
1 polymer ?
#
loop_
_entity_poly.entity_id
_entity_poly.type
_entity_poly.pdbx_seq_one_letter_code
_entity_poly.pdbx_strand_id
1 'polypeptide(L)'
;MDILVAHNFYKQPGGEDQCVAAEVAMLKAHGHNVIEYHCHNDATEALGRMGLASRTIWSRSAFYELRQLFRTHRPQIAHFHNTFPLISPAAYYAARGNNIPVVQTVHNFRLVCANALLFRSGRVCEDCLGKAIGWPGIVHKCYRNSLGATSAATAMLGVHRAMGTWRRAVDVYVALTEFSRNKLIEGGLPAERVVVKSNFVYPDPGPGSGAGGYIVFIGRLSAEKGLETLLDAWRLLGRKPRLKIIGDGPMAAKVKEAAQKDDTVQWLGSKPLEAVLESIGEAAALMLPSQCYENFPRVVAEAFAKGTPVVASGHGAMATIISNGYTGLLFRPGDAPDLAEKLEIILADPITLSHMRQAARAEFVRNFTAEANHRTLMAIYEKALGGSNPEALRPVSCEW
;
A
#
# COMPACT_ATOMS: atom_id res chain seq x y z
N MET A 1 -9.44 5.71 23.89
CA MET A 1 -7.97 5.67 24.05
C MET A 1 -7.37 6.96 23.53
N ASP A 2 -6.24 7.39 24.12
CA ASP A 2 -5.41 8.46 23.58
C ASP A 2 -4.33 7.84 22.69
N ILE A 3 -4.33 8.19 21.41
CA ILE A 3 -3.48 7.57 20.39
C ILE A 3 -2.72 8.69 19.67
N LEU A 4 -1.39 8.61 19.61
CA LEU A 4 -0.62 9.48 18.72
C LEU A 4 -0.45 8.75 17.38
N VAL A 5 -0.88 9.38 16.30
CA VAL A 5 -0.67 8.91 14.92
C VAL A 5 0.36 9.80 14.25
N ALA A 6 1.44 9.20 13.74
CA ALA A 6 2.53 9.92 13.09
C ALA A 6 2.68 9.50 11.63
N HIS A 7 2.71 10.47 10.71
CA HIS A 7 2.84 10.21 9.28
C HIS A 7 3.66 11.28 8.55
N ASN A 8 4.47 10.84 7.61
CA ASN A 8 5.22 11.71 6.70
C ASN A 8 4.57 11.66 5.32
N PHE A 9 3.83 12.72 4.97
CA PHE A 9 3.11 12.85 3.71
C PHE A 9 4.03 12.95 2.50
N TYR A 10 3.59 12.36 1.39
CA TYR A 10 4.27 12.49 0.11
C TYR A 10 3.97 13.85 -0.54
N LYS A 11 4.85 14.31 -1.46
CA LYS A 11 4.61 15.53 -2.27
C LYS A 11 3.36 15.42 -3.13
N GLN A 12 3.12 14.24 -3.67
CA GLN A 12 1.90 13.91 -4.39
C GLN A 12 1.13 12.90 -3.54
N PRO A 13 -0.08 13.25 -3.08
CA PRO A 13 -0.89 12.36 -2.27
C PRO A 13 -1.08 11.01 -2.93
N GLY A 14 -0.87 9.94 -2.17
CA GLY A 14 -0.98 8.56 -2.64
C GLY A 14 -1.96 7.73 -1.79
N GLY A 15 -2.10 6.47 -2.14
CA GLY A 15 -2.98 5.55 -1.40
C GLY A 15 -2.59 5.41 0.07
N GLU A 16 -1.30 5.53 0.42
CA GLU A 16 -0.82 5.49 1.80
C GLU A 16 -1.35 6.68 2.61
N ASP A 17 -1.27 7.92 2.06
CA ASP A 17 -1.77 9.12 2.73
C ASP A 17 -3.30 9.03 2.97
N GLN A 18 -4.03 8.48 1.99
CA GLN A 18 -5.47 8.25 2.11
C GLN A 18 -5.82 7.16 3.15
N CYS A 19 -5.00 6.11 3.27
CA CYS A 19 -5.18 5.09 4.30
C CYS A 19 -5.03 5.68 5.70
N VAL A 20 -4.03 6.54 5.92
CA VAL A 20 -3.81 7.21 7.20
C VAL A 20 -4.99 8.13 7.53
N ALA A 21 -5.43 8.94 6.58
CA ALA A 21 -6.58 9.83 6.78
C ALA A 21 -7.86 9.05 7.13
N ALA A 22 -8.12 7.93 6.44
CA ALA A 22 -9.25 7.07 6.73
C ALA A 22 -9.15 6.40 8.11
N GLU A 23 -7.95 5.97 8.52
CA GLU A 23 -7.73 5.36 9.84
C GLU A 23 -7.90 6.38 10.97
N VAL A 24 -7.40 7.59 10.82
CA VAL A 24 -7.61 8.69 11.77
C VAL A 24 -9.10 9.03 11.88
N ALA A 25 -9.80 9.15 10.75
CA ALA A 25 -11.25 9.43 10.74
C ALA A 25 -12.04 8.31 11.42
N MET A 26 -11.73 7.05 11.15
CA MET A 26 -12.33 5.88 11.78
C MET A 26 -12.10 5.87 13.29
N LEU A 27 -10.87 6.10 13.76
CA LEU A 27 -10.54 6.15 15.19
C LEU A 27 -11.33 7.25 15.90
N LYS A 28 -11.39 8.46 15.33
CA LYS A 28 -12.19 9.57 15.87
C LYS A 28 -13.67 9.25 15.92
N ALA A 29 -14.22 8.61 14.88
CA ALA A 29 -15.62 8.19 14.82
C ALA A 29 -15.96 7.15 15.89
N HIS A 30 -15.00 6.34 16.33
CA HIS A 30 -15.17 5.37 17.44
C HIS A 30 -14.84 5.96 18.83
N GLY A 31 -14.72 7.30 18.93
CA GLY A 31 -14.56 7.97 20.23
C GLY A 31 -13.13 7.95 20.78
N HIS A 32 -12.13 7.63 19.98
CA HIS A 32 -10.74 7.74 20.41
C HIS A 32 -10.24 9.20 20.28
N ASN A 33 -9.39 9.63 21.21
CA ASN A 33 -8.69 10.90 21.11
C ASN A 33 -7.41 10.68 20.29
N VAL A 34 -7.35 11.29 19.10
CA VAL A 34 -6.22 11.12 18.16
C VAL A 34 -5.39 12.38 18.11
N ILE A 35 -4.13 12.26 18.55
CA ILE A 35 -3.11 13.30 18.45
C ILE A 35 -2.33 13.04 17.17
N GLU A 36 -2.32 14.01 16.26
CA GLU A 36 -1.69 13.84 14.96
C GLU A 36 -0.34 14.56 14.91
N TYR A 37 0.71 13.85 14.45
CA TYR A 37 2.03 14.41 14.16
C TYR A 37 2.36 14.18 12.69
N HIS A 38 2.46 15.27 11.95
CA HIS A 38 2.65 15.24 10.51
C HIS A 38 3.95 15.92 10.08
N CYS A 39 4.65 15.30 9.13
CA CYS A 39 5.67 15.93 8.31
C CYS A 39 5.24 15.87 6.84
N HIS A 40 5.71 16.81 6.02
CA HIS A 40 5.41 16.83 4.59
C HIS A 40 6.70 16.86 3.77
N ASN A 41 6.76 16.06 2.71
CA ASN A 41 7.97 15.92 1.89
C ASN A 41 8.37 17.20 1.14
N ASP A 42 7.53 18.24 1.08
CA ASP A 42 7.92 19.55 0.55
C ASP A 42 9.05 20.17 1.38
N ALA A 43 9.06 19.92 2.69
CA ALA A 43 10.14 20.39 3.56
C ALA A 43 11.52 19.81 3.21
N THR A 44 11.58 18.77 2.37
CA THR A 44 12.87 18.23 1.90
C THR A 44 13.62 19.19 0.97
N GLU A 45 12.92 20.14 0.33
CA GLU A 45 13.52 21.10 -0.60
C GLU A 45 14.41 22.13 0.13
N ALA A 46 14.03 22.50 1.35
CA ALA A 46 14.80 23.41 2.19
C ALA A 46 16.06 22.73 2.80
N LEU A 47 16.16 21.41 2.72
CA LEU A 47 17.28 20.66 3.28
C LEU A 47 18.32 20.36 2.19
N GLY A 48 19.56 20.76 2.43
CA GLY A 48 20.68 20.27 1.58
C GLY A 48 20.81 18.76 1.64
N ARG A 49 21.49 18.16 0.64
CA ARG A 49 21.64 16.70 0.50
C ARG A 49 22.16 16.01 1.77
N MET A 50 23.17 16.59 2.43
CA MET A 50 23.72 16.05 3.67
C MET A 50 22.78 16.21 4.85
N GLY A 51 22.07 17.33 4.96
CA GLY A 51 21.06 17.56 5.99
C GLY A 51 19.89 16.58 5.87
N LEU A 52 19.42 16.32 4.65
CA LEU A 52 18.38 15.33 4.39
C LEU A 52 18.86 13.91 4.72
N ALA A 53 20.09 13.53 4.32
CA ALA A 53 20.64 12.22 4.63
C ALA A 53 20.77 12.00 6.16
N SER A 54 21.32 12.99 6.88
CA SER A 54 21.41 12.96 8.34
C SER A 54 20.02 12.82 8.99
N ARG A 55 19.06 13.64 8.55
CA ARG A 55 17.67 13.60 9.05
C ARG A 55 16.97 12.27 8.76
N THR A 56 17.25 11.67 7.60
CA THR A 56 16.71 10.35 7.24
C THR A 56 17.18 9.26 8.20
N ILE A 57 18.45 9.31 8.63
CA ILE A 57 19.00 8.35 9.58
C ILE A 57 18.51 8.67 10.99
N TRP A 58 18.66 9.90 11.45
CA TRP A 58 18.28 10.34 12.78
C TRP A 58 17.77 11.78 12.79
N SER A 59 16.44 11.95 12.82
CA SER A 59 15.78 13.26 12.89
C SER A 59 15.76 13.78 14.32
N ARG A 60 16.68 14.69 14.64
CA ARG A 60 16.71 15.33 15.97
C ARG A 60 15.45 16.15 16.21
N SER A 61 14.99 16.92 15.21
CA SER A 61 13.76 17.73 15.32
C SER A 61 12.55 16.87 15.68
N ALA A 62 12.27 15.82 14.87
CA ALA A 62 11.14 14.94 15.13
C ALA A 62 11.26 14.20 16.48
N PHE A 63 12.50 13.84 16.89
CA PHE A 63 12.72 13.23 18.19
C PHE A 63 12.31 14.16 19.35
N TYR A 64 12.75 15.42 19.34
CA TYR A 64 12.42 16.36 20.42
C TYR A 64 10.96 16.81 20.40
N GLU A 65 10.40 17.07 19.22
CA GLU A 65 8.99 17.44 19.05
C GLU A 65 8.07 16.31 19.56
N LEU A 66 8.30 15.09 19.13
CA LEU A 66 7.54 13.91 19.57
C LEU A 66 7.74 13.67 21.07
N ARG A 67 8.97 13.81 21.59
CA ARG A 67 9.22 13.68 23.02
C ARG A 67 8.44 14.68 23.85
N GLN A 68 8.27 15.91 23.35
CA GLN A 68 7.44 16.93 23.98
C GLN A 68 5.96 16.53 23.94
N LEU A 69 5.45 16.12 22.77
CA LEU A 69 4.07 15.66 22.62
C LEU A 69 3.77 14.48 23.55
N PHE A 70 4.66 13.52 23.64
CA PHE A 70 4.51 12.37 24.55
C PHE A 70 4.45 12.77 26.02
N ARG A 71 5.23 13.75 26.44
CA ARG A 71 5.21 14.25 27.83
C ARG A 71 3.94 15.03 28.14
N THR A 72 3.46 15.83 27.19
CA THR A 72 2.28 16.67 27.35
C THR A 72 1.00 15.87 27.32
N HIS A 73 0.83 15.00 26.32
CA HIS A 73 -0.43 14.31 26.07
C HIS A 73 -0.48 12.88 26.64
N ARG A 74 0.67 12.27 26.90
CA ARG A 74 0.81 10.91 27.44
C ARG A 74 -0.10 9.88 26.75
N PRO A 75 -0.05 9.78 25.40
CA PRO A 75 -0.91 8.82 24.70
C PRO A 75 -0.59 7.39 25.15
N GLN A 76 -1.58 6.52 25.09
CA GLN A 76 -1.46 5.11 25.41
C GLN A 76 -0.69 4.33 24.34
N ILE A 77 -0.76 4.80 23.07
CA ILE A 77 -0.12 4.18 21.90
C ILE A 77 0.52 5.27 21.03
N ALA A 78 1.69 4.98 20.48
CA ALA A 78 2.31 5.72 19.39
C ALA A 78 2.24 4.86 18.12
N HIS A 79 1.34 5.21 17.20
CA HIS A 79 1.15 4.53 15.92
C HIS A 79 1.84 5.30 14.80
N PHE A 80 2.86 4.70 14.23
CA PHE A 80 3.60 5.25 13.10
C PHE A 80 3.18 4.59 11.79
N HIS A 81 3.04 5.39 10.73
CA HIS A 81 2.85 4.92 9.37
C HIS A 81 4.14 5.15 8.57
N ASN A 82 4.26 6.24 7.82
CA ASN A 82 5.48 6.56 7.13
C ASN A 82 6.41 7.42 8.01
N THR A 83 7.60 6.93 8.30
CA THR A 83 8.62 7.70 9.02
C THR A 83 9.71 8.26 8.10
N PHE A 84 9.68 7.94 6.80
CA PHE A 84 10.72 8.28 5.84
C PHE A 84 10.32 9.48 4.96
N PRO A 85 11.20 10.48 4.75
CA PRO A 85 12.56 10.59 5.27
C PRO A 85 12.69 11.53 6.48
N LEU A 86 11.64 12.27 6.88
CA LEU A 86 11.76 13.43 7.78
C LEU A 86 11.55 13.09 9.27
N ILE A 87 10.73 12.09 9.58
CA ILE A 87 10.46 11.65 10.95
C ILE A 87 11.62 10.77 11.46
N SER A 88 12.08 9.82 10.67
CA SER A 88 13.10 8.80 10.93
C SER A 88 12.75 7.84 12.08
N PRO A 89 13.46 6.71 12.21
CA PRO A 89 13.27 5.79 13.34
C PRO A 89 13.68 6.35 14.72
N ALA A 90 14.26 7.55 14.78
CA ALA A 90 14.49 8.27 16.04
C ALA A 90 13.19 8.50 16.83
N ALA A 91 12.06 8.59 16.13
CA ALA A 91 10.72 8.75 16.68
C ALA A 91 10.34 7.59 17.64
N TYR A 92 10.74 6.36 17.33
CA TYR A 92 10.48 5.21 18.20
C TYR A 92 11.20 5.34 19.55
N TYR A 93 12.40 5.90 19.55
CA TYR A 93 13.15 6.15 20.80
C TYR A 93 12.52 7.28 21.62
N ALA A 94 11.90 8.27 20.98
CA ALA A 94 11.13 9.29 21.68
C ALA A 94 9.93 8.68 22.43
N ALA A 95 9.21 7.74 21.81
CA ALA A 95 8.10 7.01 22.41
C ALA A 95 8.60 6.10 23.56
N ARG A 96 9.62 5.27 23.29
CA ARG A 96 10.22 4.35 24.29
C ARG A 96 10.75 5.07 25.52
N GLY A 97 11.38 6.23 25.34
CA GLY A 97 11.88 7.06 26.46
C GLY A 97 10.78 7.68 27.32
N ASN A 98 9.51 7.55 26.93
CA ASN A 98 8.33 7.93 27.72
C ASN A 98 7.44 6.72 28.07
N ASN A 99 7.96 5.49 27.91
CA ASN A 99 7.26 4.22 28.16
C ASN A 99 5.95 4.06 27.33
N ILE A 100 5.92 4.59 26.12
CA ILE A 100 4.77 4.50 25.22
C ILE A 100 5.04 3.36 24.23
N PRO A 101 4.15 2.37 24.12
CA PRO A 101 4.24 1.30 23.13
C PRO A 101 4.18 1.83 21.71
N VAL A 102 4.97 1.21 20.83
CA VAL A 102 5.14 1.60 19.42
C VAL A 102 4.51 0.57 18.51
N VAL A 103 3.54 1.01 17.70
CA VAL A 103 2.97 0.26 16.58
C VAL A 103 3.44 0.91 15.27
N GLN A 104 3.87 0.10 14.30
CA GLN A 104 4.32 0.56 12.98
C GLN A 104 3.55 -0.16 11.88
N THR A 105 2.68 0.56 11.16
CA THR A 105 2.10 0.04 9.91
C THR A 105 3.10 0.20 8.77
N VAL A 106 3.35 -0.89 8.04
CA VAL A 106 4.35 -0.97 6.96
C VAL A 106 3.63 -0.99 5.62
N HIS A 107 3.48 0.19 5.00
CA HIS A 107 2.75 0.36 3.73
C HIS A 107 3.56 -0.04 2.49
N ASN A 108 4.87 -0.18 2.61
CA ASN A 108 5.77 -0.52 1.51
C ASN A 108 6.99 -1.29 2.04
N PHE A 109 7.82 -1.82 1.14
CA PHE A 109 8.98 -2.64 1.54
C PHE A 109 10.21 -1.83 1.97
N ARG A 110 10.08 -0.57 2.41
CA ARG A 110 11.20 0.31 2.80
C ARG A 110 12.09 -0.29 3.88
N LEU A 111 11.54 -1.05 4.82
CA LEU A 111 12.32 -1.64 5.89
C LEU A 111 13.27 -2.76 5.44
N VAL A 112 13.09 -3.27 4.22
CA VAL A 112 13.88 -4.39 3.66
C VAL A 112 14.48 -4.08 2.29
N CYS A 113 14.07 -2.98 1.64
CA CYS A 113 14.51 -2.58 0.31
C CYS A 113 14.68 -1.05 0.21
N ALA A 114 15.83 -0.57 -0.26
CA ALA A 114 16.13 0.87 -0.35
C ALA A 114 15.16 1.64 -1.26
N ASN A 115 14.62 1.05 -2.33
CA ASN A 115 13.61 1.69 -3.18
C ASN A 115 12.16 1.41 -2.76
N ALA A 116 11.96 0.57 -1.75
CA ALA A 116 10.65 0.18 -1.20
C ALA A 116 9.75 -0.66 -2.11
N LEU A 117 10.20 -1.09 -3.29
CA LEU A 117 9.35 -1.74 -4.30
C LEU A 117 9.67 -3.24 -4.50
N LEU A 118 10.83 -3.73 -4.03
CA LEU A 118 11.36 -5.04 -4.41
C LEU A 118 11.31 -5.26 -5.95
N PHE A 119 11.65 -4.19 -6.67
CA PHE A 119 11.57 -4.15 -8.13
C PHE A 119 12.75 -3.39 -8.73
N ARG A 120 13.34 -3.94 -9.81
CA ARG A 120 14.47 -3.34 -10.53
C ARG A 120 14.54 -3.84 -11.96
N SER A 121 14.82 -2.96 -12.90
CA SER A 121 15.02 -3.31 -14.31
C SER A 121 13.88 -4.14 -14.92
N GLY A 122 12.62 -3.73 -14.64
CA GLY A 122 11.44 -4.37 -15.20
C GLY A 122 11.06 -5.70 -14.55
N ARG A 123 11.68 -6.11 -13.44
CA ARG A 123 11.36 -7.38 -12.75
C ARG A 123 11.42 -7.26 -11.24
N VAL A 124 10.77 -8.19 -10.58
CA VAL A 124 10.93 -8.39 -9.13
C VAL A 124 12.40 -8.59 -8.77
N CYS A 125 12.85 -7.96 -7.69
CA CYS A 125 14.22 -8.01 -7.20
C CYS A 125 14.25 -8.15 -5.68
N GLU A 126 14.82 -9.23 -5.19
CA GLU A 126 14.97 -9.54 -3.77
C GLU A 126 16.45 -9.54 -3.33
N ASP A 127 17.37 -8.99 -4.13
CA ASP A 127 18.82 -9.04 -3.90
C ASP A 127 19.28 -8.45 -2.56
N CYS A 128 18.48 -7.54 -1.95
CA CYS A 128 18.77 -6.93 -0.67
C CYS A 128 18.09 -7.65 0.51
N LEU A 129 17.14 -8.54 0.24
CA LEU A 129 16.35 -9.21 1.26
C LEU A 129 17.24 -10.12 2.13
N GLY A 130 17.06 -10.08 3.44
CA GLY A 130 17.85 -10.85 4.39
C GLY A 130 19.30 -10.37 4.61
N LYS A 131 19.81 -9.42 3.82
CA LYS A 131 21.17 -8.90 3.98
C LYS A 131 21.28 -7.91 5.13
N ALA A 132 22.39 -7.97 5.88
CA ALA A 132 22.67 -7.02 6.96
C ALA A 132 22.74 -5.58 6.45
N ILE A 133 23.32 -5.38 5.29
CA ILE A 133 23.38 -4.11 4.55
C ILE A 133 22.90 -4.37 3.13
N GLY A 134 21.96 -3.57 2.65
CA GLY A 134 21.42 -3.67 1.29
C GLY A 134 22.36 -3.11 0.22
N TRP A 135 23.66 -3.54 0.23
CA TRP A 135 24.69 -3.05 -0.70
C TRP A 135 24.34 -3.22 -2.18
N PRO A 136 23.58 -4.28 -2.63
CA PRO A 136 23.18 -4.36 -4.03
C PRO A 136 22.36 -3.14 -4.47
N GLY A 137 21.51 -2.62 -3.58
CA GLY A 137 20.75 -1.40 -3.84
C GLY A 137 21.64 -0.20 -4.11
N ILE A 138 22.76 -0.06 -3.39
CA ILE A 138 23.75 1.04 -3.58
C ILE A 138 24.42 0.92 -4.96
N VAL A 139 24.93 -0.27 -5.31
CA VAL A 139 25.58 -0.55 -6.59
C VAL A 139 24.64 -0.17 -7.75
N HIS A 140 23.38 -0.55 -7.66
CA HIS A 140 22.38 -0.30 -8.70
C HIS A 140 21.65 1.05 -8.58
N LYS A 141 22.04 1.92 -7.61
CA LYS A 141 21.40 3.24 -7.40
C LYS A 141 19.86 3.16 -7.33
N CYS A 142 19.33 2.13 -6.67
CA CYS A 142 17.92 1.74 -6.76
C CYS A 142 16.93 2.83 -6.31
N TYR A 143 17.31 3.72 -5.40
CA TYR A 143 16.43 4.79 -4.94
C TYR A 143 16.72 6.09 -5.72
N ARG A 144 15.72 6.58 -6.46
CA ARG A 144 15.74 7.80 -7.27
C ARG A 144 16.89 7.84 -8.30
N ASN A 145 17.38 6.69 -8.73
CA ASN A 145 18.56 6.58 -9.62
C ASN A 145 19.78 7.39 -9.11
N SER A 146 19.93 7.49 -7.79
CA SER A 146 20.94 8.31 -7.12
C SER A 146 21.75 7.48 -6.15
N LEU A 147 23.10 7.47 -6.31
CA LEU A 147 24.01 6.81 -5.39
C LEU A 147 23.85 7.38 -3.96
N GLY A 148 23.86 8.70 -3.82
CA GLY A 148 23.75 9.36 -2.51
C GLY A 148 22.42 9.10 -1.82
N ALA A 149 21.29 9.20 -2.54
CA ALA A 149 19.97 8.93 -1.97
C ALA A 149 19.81 7.46 -1.56
N THR A 150 20.33 6.53 -2.40
CA THR A 150 20.29 5.10 -2.08
C THR A 150 21.19 4.78 -0.88
N SER A 151 22.40 5.36 -0.83
CA SER A 151 23.30 5.18 0.31
C SER A 151 22.70 5.68 1.61
N ALA A 152 22.02 6.85 1.61
CA ALA A 152 21.34 7.37 2.79
C ALA A 152 20.22 6.45 3.27
N ALA A 153 19.38 5.94 2.37
CA ALA A 153 18.32 4.99 2.70
C ALA A 153 18.90 3.67 3.25
N THR A 154 19.94 3.15 2.60
CA THR A 154 20.61 1.90 3.04
C THR A 154 21.34 2.09 4.37
N ALA A 155 21.99 3.24 4.58
CA ALA A 155 22.64 3.57 5.86
C ALA A 155 21.61 3.66 7.00
N MET A 156 20.47 4.29 6.77
CA MET A 156 19.37 4.32 7.74
C MET A 156 18.97 2.89 8.14
N LEU A 157 18.73 2.01 7.16
CA LEU A 157 18.37 0.62 7.44
C LEU A 157 19.46 -0.12 8.21
N GLY A 158 20.71 0.00 7.78
CA GLY A 158 21.86 -0.69 8.40
C GLY A 158 22.18 -0.20 9.81
N VAL A 159 22.20 1.12 10.02
CA VAL A 159 22.45 1.73 11.35
C VAL A 159 21.39 1.27 12.34
N HIS A 160 20.11 1.37 11.97
CA HIS A 160 19.02 0.96 12.85
C HIS A 160 18.96 -0.56 13.06
N ARG A 161 19.42 -1.35 12.08
CA ARG A 161 19.61 -2.79 12.28
C ARG A 161 20.72 -3.09 13.31
N ALA A 162 21.87 -2.42 13.17
CA ALA A 162 23.00 -2.57 14.13
C ALA A 162 22.63 -2.11 15.54
N MET A 163 21.84 -1.04 15.68
CA MET A 163 21.30 -0.57 16.96
C MET A 163 20.23 -1.50 17.54
N GLY A 164 19.75 -2.48 16.78
CA GLY A 164 18.65 -3.36 17.19
C GLY A 164 17.27 -2.67 17.22
N THR A 165 17.11 -1.52 16.54
CA THR A 165 15.87 -0.74 16.51
C THR A 165 14.69 -1.59 16.07
N TRP A 166 14.84 -2.33 14.96
CA TRP A 166 13.79 -3.16 14.40
C TRP A 166 13.34 -4.31 15.31
N ARG A 167 14.17 -4.71 16.25
CA ARG A 167 13.86 -5.80 17.19
C ARG A 167 13.37 -5.32 18.55
N ARG A 168 13.75 -4.09 18.96
CA ARG A 168 13.55 -3.65 20.36
C ARG A 168 12.71 -2.38 20.49
N ALA A 169 12.71 -1.50 19.48
CA ALA A 169 12.05 -0.20 19.60
C ALA A 169 10.60 -0.20 19.12
N VAL A 170 10.17 -1.21 18.34
CA VAL A 170 8.79 -1.37 17.85
C VAL A 170 8.19 -2.61 18.50
N ASP A 171 7.03 -2.47 19.12
CA ASP A 171 6.34 -3.55 19.81
C ASP A 171 5.53 -4.40 18.83
N VAL A 172 4.84 -3.77 17.87
CA VAL A 172 4.08 -4.47 16.84
C VAL A 172 4.27 -3.82 15.47
N TYR A 173 4.61 -4.63 14.49
CA TYR A 173 4.56 -4.27 13.07
C TYR A 173 3.26 -4.75 12.45
N VAL A 174 2.61 -3.89 11.67
CA VAL A 174 1.41 -4.22 10.92
C VAL A 174 1.77 -4.35 9.44
N ALA A 175 1.78 -5.56 8.92
CA ALA A 175 1.84 -5.84 7.50
C ALA A 175 0.42 -5.82 6.91
N LEU A 176 0.29 -5.46 5.63
CA LEU A 176 -1.03 -5.32 5.01
C LEU A 176 -1.58 -6.64 4.45
N THR A 177 -0.72 -7.65 4.25
CA THR A 177 -1.06 -8.99 3.75
C THR A 177 -0.11 -10.03 4.34
N GLU A 178 -0.51 -11.32 4.29
CA GLU A 178 0.40 -12.42 4.68
C GLU A 178 1.64 -12.47 3.79
N PHE A 179 1.52 -12.19 2.50
CA PHE A 179 2.67 -12.08 1.61
C PHE A 179 3.67 -11.02 2.12
N SER A 180 3.18 -9.82 2.42
CA SER A 180 4.02 -8.73 2.93
C SER A 180 4.63 -9.07 4.29
N ARG A 181 3.85 -9.70 5.17
CA ARG A 181 4.34 -10.21 6.47
C ARG A 181 5.53 -11.15 6.28
N ASN A 182 5.39 -12.14 5.39
CA ASN A 182 6.46 -13.09 5.13
C ASN A 182 7.72 -12.42 4.57
N LYS A 183 7.58 -11.46 3.63
CA LYS A 183 8.71 -10.68 3.10
C LYS A 183 9.39 -9.82 4.16
N LEU A 184 8.65 -9.25 5.08
CA LEU A 184 9.22 -8.47 6.19
C LEU A 184 9.98 -9.35 7.18
N ILE A 185 9.48 -10.55 7.49
CA ILE A 185 10.15 -11.55 8.33
C ILE A 185 11.42 -12.07 7.66
N GLU A 186 11.34 -12.42 6.38
CA GLU A 186 12.50 -12.81 5.56
C GLU A 186 13.56 -11.69 5.51
N GLY A 187 13.12 -10.45 5.50
CA GLY A 187 13.97 -9.26 5.61
C GLY A 187 14.58 -9.01 7.01
N GLY A 188 14.23 -9.83 8.02
CA GLY A 188 14.82 -9.83 9.35
C GLY A 188 14.02 -9.11 10.43
N LEU A 189 12.73 -8.80 10.20
CA LEU A 189 11.85 -8.37 11.30
C LEU A 189 11.45 -9.58 12.17
N PRO A 190 11.23 -9.40 13.48
CA PRO A 190 10.89 -10.48 14.39
C PRO A 190 9.46 -10.99 14.11
N ALA A 191 9.33 -12.28 13.79
CA ALA A 191 8.10 -12.91 13.34
C ALA A 191 6.94 -12.75 14.35
N GLU A 192 7.25 -12.83 15.64
CA GLU A 192 6.31 -12.70 16.76
C GLU A 192 5.73 -11.29 16.91
N ARG A 193 6.38 -10.28 16.28
CA ARG A 193 5.93 -8.88 16.30
C ARG A 193 5.25 -8.43 15.02
N VAL A 194 5.26 -9.25 13.96
CA VAL A 194 4.60 -8.89 12.69
C VAL A 194 3.23 -9.53 12.62
N VAL A 195 2.20 -8.71 12.58
CA VAL A 195 0.79 -9.11 12.43
C VAL A 195 0.21 -8.58 11.12
N VAL A 196 -0.91 -9.12 10.69
CA VAL A 196 -1.58 -8.67 9.45
C VAL A 196 -2.84 -7.87 9.79
N LYS A 197 -2.97 -6.70 9.16
CA LYS A 197 -4.18 -5.89 9.10
C LYS A 197 -4.26 -5.22 7.73
N SER A 198 -5.23 -5.61 6.93
CA SER A 198 -5.44 -5.09 5.58
C SER A 198 -5.84 -3.61 5.58
N ASN A 199 -5.65 -2.94 4.45
CA ASN A 199 -6.29 -1.65 4.19
C ASN A 199 -7.81 -1.81 4.13
N PHE A 200 -8.52 -0.71 4.26
CA PHE A 200 -9.98 -0.67 4.28
C PHE A 200 -10.50 0.58 3.56
N VAL A 201 -11.80 0.67 3.36
CA VAL A 201 -12.47 1.85 2.80
C VAL A 201 -13.44 2.43 3.84
N TYR A 202 -13.36 3.74 4.02
CA TYR A 202 -14.25 4.49 4.88
C TYR A 202 -14.50 5.90 4.31
N PRO A 203 -15.76 6.36 4.27
CA PRO A 203 -16.99 5.59 4.48
C PRO A 203 -17.21 4.53 3.41
N ASP A 204 -18.10 3.56 3.66
CA ASP A 204 -18.52 2.57 2.66
C ASP A 204 -19.27 3.28 1.51
N PRO A 205 -18.75 3.23 0.27
CA PRO A 205 -19.37 3.93 -0.85
C PRO A 205 -20.59 3.19 -1.45
N GLY A 206 -20.96 2.02 -0.91
CA GLY A 206 -21.98 1.16 -1.48
C GLY A 206 -21.62 0.54 -2.83
N PRO A 207 -22.35 -0.50 -3.28
CA PRO A 207 -22.08 -1.15 -4.55
C PRO A 207 -22.39 -0.24 -5.75
N GLY A 208 -21.70 -0.46 -6.86
CA GLY A 208 -21.98 0.15 -8.16
C GLY A 208 -22.79 -0.76 -9.06
N SER A 209 -23.26 -0.24 -10.20
CA SER A 209 -24.11 -0.98 -11.16
C SER A 209 -23.33 -1.95 -12.05
N GLY A 210 -22.07 -1.64 -12.38
CA GLY A 210 -21.26 -2.35 -13.37
C GLY A 210 -21.77 -2.17 -14.80
N ALA A 211 -22.71 -1.27 -15.02
CA ALA A 211 -23.41 -1.13 -16.30
C ALA A 211 -22.70 -0.22 -17.32
N GLY A 212 -21.56 0.35 -16.98
CA GLY A 212 -20.85 1.31 -17.82
C GLY A 212 -20.22 0.74 -19.09
N GLY A 213 -20.10 -0.59 -19.21
CA GLY A 213 -19.59 -1.27 -20.39
C GLY A 213 -18.11 -0.97 -20.70
N TYR A 214 -17.29 -0.76 -19.64
CA TYR A 214 -15.86 -0.48 -19.77
C TYR A 214 -15.02 -1.19 -18.72
N ILE A 215 -13.73 -1.29 -18.99
CA ILE A 215 -12.70 -1.71 -18.04
C ILE A 215 -11.99 -0.45 -17.53
N VAL A 216 -11.56 -0.46 -16.25
CA VAL A 216 -10.86 0.68 -15.66
C VAL A 216 -9.49 0.30 -15.12
N PHE A 217 -8.48 1.13 -15.38
CA PHE A 217 -7.19 1.14 -14.70
C PHE A 217 -7.09 2.39 -13.85
N ILE A 218 -6.66 2.25 -12.59
CA ILE A 218 -6.49 3.37 -11.67
C ILE A 218 -5.17 3.23 -10.95
N GLY A 219 -4.33 4.27 -11.05
CA GLY A 219 -3.07 4.31 -10.36
C GLY A 219 -2.04 5.22 -11.00
N ARG A 220 -0.85 5.24 -10.40
CA ARG A 220 0.28 5.98 -10.96
C ARG A 220 0.67 5.41 -12.32
N LEU A 221 0.83 6.26 -13.31
CA LEU A 221 1.25 5.87 -14.66
C LEU A 221 2.76 5.68 -14.71
N SER A 222 3.23 4.52 -14.24
CA SER A 222 4.65 4.17 -14.15
C SER A 222 4.90 2.71 -14.57
N ALA A 223 6.14 2.40 -14.94
CA ALA A 223 6.48 1.11 -15.58
C ALA A 223 6.16 -0.10 -14.68
N GLU A 224 6.40 0.01 -13.37
CA GLU A 224 6.11 -1.05 -12.41
C GLU A 224 4.62 -1.39 -12.28
N LYS A 225 3.73 -0.48 -12.72
CA LYS A 225 2.28 -0.70 -12.73
C LYS A 225 1.79 -1.47 -13.97
N GLY A 226 2.70 -1.86 -14.88
CA GLY A 226 2.41 -2.77 -15.98
C GLY A 226 1.55 -2.17 -17.10
N LEU A 227 1.57 -0.84 -17.27
CA LEU A 227 0.80 -0.17 -18.32
C LEU A 227 1.13 -0.67 -19.73
N GLU A 228 2.39 -1.07 -19.99
CA GLU A 228 2.77 -1.65 -21.28
C GLU A 228 2.04 -2.98 -21.52
N THR A 229 2.06 -3.87 -20.53
CA THR A 229 1.34 -5.14 -20.59
C THR A 229 -0.15 -4.93 -20.84
N LEU A 230 -0.76 -3.92 -20.19
CA LEU A 230 -2.17 -3.59 -20.39
C LEU A 230 -2.44 -3.11 -21.83
N LEU A 231 -1.65 -2.16 -22.33
CA LEU A 231 -1.82 -1.63 -23.68
C LEU A 231 -1.54 -2.67 -24.76
N ASP A 232 -0.58 -3.56 -24.55
CA ASP A 232 -0.28 -4.66 -25.45
C ASP A 232 -1.41 -5.70 -25.46
N ALA A 233 -1.93 -6.09 -24.29
CA ALA A 233 -3.11 -6.96 -24.19
C ALA A 233 -4.33 -6.33 -24.87
N TRP A 234 -4.51 -5.00 -24.72
CA TRP A 234 -5.62 -4.27 -25.35
C TRP A 234 -5.59 -4.34 -26.87
N ARG A 235 -4.40 -4.37 -27.48
CA ARG A 235 -4.25 -4.54 -28.94
C ARG A 235 -4.62 -5.94 -29.41
N LEU A 236 -4.47 -6.96 -28.55
CA LEU A 236 -4.76 -8.36 -28.88
C LEU A 236 -6.26 -8.70 -28.82
N LEU A 237 -7.06 -7.90 -28.11
CA LEU A 237 -8.50 -8.13 -27.98
C LEU A 237 -9.22 -8.00 -29.33
N GLY A 238 -9.99 -9.02 -29.69
CA GLY A 238 -10.79 -9.03 -30.91
C GLY A 238 -11.98 -8.07 -30.85
N ARG A 239 -12.75 -8.10 -29.74
CA ARG A 239 -13.82 -7.14 -29.44
C ARG A 239 -13.41 -6.30 -28.25
N LYS A 240 -13.17 -5.02 -28.48
CA LYS A 240 -12.70 -4.08 -27.46
C LYS A 240 -13.88 -3.38 -26.78
N PRO A 241 -14.01 -3.48 -25.45
CA PRO A 241 -14.80 -2.53 -24.67
C PRO A 241 -14.06 -1.19 -24.63
N ARG A 242 -14.57 -0.21 -23.88
CA ARG A 242 -13.78 0.98 -23.55
C ARG A 242 -12.79 0.67 -22.42
N LEU A 243 -11.58 1.22 -22.52
CA LEU A 243 -10.59 1.24 -21.44
C LEU A 243 -10.49 2.67 -20.89
N LYS A 244 -10.87 2.86 -19.63
CA LYS A 244 -10.64 4.13 -18.95
C LYS A 244 -9.37 4.03 -18.11
N ILE A 245 -8.43 4.95 -18.29
CA ILE A 245 -7.20 5.06 -17.55
C ILE A 245 -7.24 6.33 -16.69
N ILE A 246 -7.23 6.16 -15.37
CA ILE A 246 -7.28 7.23 -14.38
C ILE A 246 -5.97 7.28 -13.63
N GLY A 247 -5.33 8.44 -13.62
CA GLY A 247 -4.07 8.69 -12.95
C GLY A 247 -3.12 9.51 -13.79
N ASP A 248 -1.94 9.76 -13.21
CA ASP A 248 -0.84 10.50 -13.83
C ASP A 248 0.50 9.88 -13.46
N GLY A 249 1.56 10.25 -14.19
CA GLY A 249 2.90 9.74 -13.92
C GLY A 249 3.83 9.79 -15.13
N PRO A 250 5.04 9.23 -14.99
CA PRO A 250 6.05 9.27 -16.04
C PRO A 250 5.64 8.69 -17.39
N MET A 251 4.63 7.79 -17.41
CA MET A 251 4.14 7.17 -18.65
C MET A 251 2.90 7.87 -19.24
N ALA A 252 2.49 9.03 -18.73
CA ALA A 252 1.31 9.77 -19.22
C ALA A 252 1.38 10.05 -20.73
N ALA A 253 2.55 10.41 -21.25
CA ALA A 253 2.74 10.66 -22.70
C ALA A 253 2.44 9.40 -23.54
N LYS A 254 2.86 8.22 -23.08
CA LYS A 254 2.61 6.93 -23.76
C LYS A 254 1.11 6.58 -23.74
N VAL A 255 0.44 6.82 -22.62
CA VAL A 255 -1.02 6.59 -22.50
C VAL A 255 -1.79 7.56 -23.41
N LYS A 256 -1.38 8.84 -23.48
CA LYS A 256 -1.96 9.82 -24.38
C LYS A 256 -1.81 9.41 -25.85
N GLU A 257 -0.62 8.93 -26.23
CA GLU A 257 -0.38 8.40 -27.58
C GLU A 257 -1.26 7.19 -27.89
N ALA A 258 -1.43 6.27 -26.94
CA ALA A 258 -2.32 5.11 -27.12
C ALA A 258 -3.77 5.55 -27.32
N ALA A 259 -4.26 6.53 -26.55
CA ALA A 259 -5.60 7.08 -26.68
C ALA A 259 -5.82 7.85 -28.00
N GLN A 260 -4.78 8.37 -28.63
CA GLN A 260 -4.86 8.98 -29.98
C GLN A 260 -4.94 7.95 -31.11
N LYS A 261 -4.37 6.75 -30.89
CA LYS A 261 -4.32 5.67 -31.90
C LYS A 261 -5.49 4.69 -31.81
N ASP A 262 -6.15 4.63 -30.65
CA ASP A 262 -7.24 3.69 -30.37
C ASP A 262 -8.35 4.44 -29.62
N ASP A 263 -9.48 4.66 -30.26
CA ASP A 263 -10.63 5.41 -29.74
C ASP A 263 -11.34 4.69 -28.57
N THR A 264 -11.05 3.42 -28.38
CA THR A 264 -11.52 2.66 -27.22
C THR A 264 -10.72 2.96 -25.95
N VAL A 265 -9.53 3.56 -26.04
CA VAL A 265 -8.68 3.94 -24.91
C VAL A 265 -8.93 5.39 -24.52
N GLN A 266 -9.31 5.64 -23.27
CA GLN A 266 -9.60 6.97 -22.74
C GLN A 266 -8.68 7.27 -21.55
N TRP A 267 -7.81 8.27 -21.68
CA TRP A 267 -7.06 8.80 -20.56
C TRP A 267 -7.79 9.98 -19.91
N LEU A 268 -8.11 9.86 -18.64
CA LEU A 268 -8.92 10.83 -17.89
C LEU A 268 -8.10 11.71 -16.95
N GLY A 269 -6.76 11.51 -16.89
CA GLY A 269 -5.90 12.19 -15.91
C GLY A 269 -6.18 11.77 -14.48
N SER A 270 -5.66 12.52 -13.51
CA SER A 270 -6.00 12.33 -12.10
C SER A 270 -7.41 12.81 -11.80
N LYS A 271 -8.13 12.09 -10.93
CA LYS A 271 -9.51 12.40 -10.53
C LYS A 271 -9.64 12.43 -9.00
N PRO A 272 -10.58 13.21 -8.45
CA PRO A 272 -10.92 13.13 -7.03
C PRO A 272 -11.53 11.76 -6.68
N LEU A 273 -11.47 11.40 -5.39
CA LEU A 273 -11.84 10.06 -4.89
C LEU A 273 -13.27 9.66 -5.28
N GLU A 274 -14.22 10.58 -5.20
CA GLU A 274 -15.62 10.34 -5.52
C GLU A 274 -15.78 9.89 -6.99
N ALA A 275 -15.13 10.58 -7.93
CA ALA A 275 -15.14 10.23 -9.35
C ALA A 275 -14.38 8.93 -9.64
N VAL A 276 -13.33 8.62 -8.85
CA VAL A 276 -12.64 7.33 -8.89
C VAL A 276 -13.58 6.21 -8.47
N LEU A 277 -14.27 6.34 -7.34
CA LEU A 277 -15.21 5.35 -6.82
C LEU A 277 -16.41 5.14 -7.76
N GLU A 278 -16.93 6.21 -8.36
CA GLU A 278 -17.97 6.12 -9.38
C GLU A 278 -17.46 5.34 -10.61
N SER A 279 -16.27 5.69 -11.09
CA SER A 279 -15.66 4.99 -12.25
C SER A 279 -15.41 3.51 -11.98
N ILE A 280 -15.02 3.15 -10.76
CA ILE A 280 -14.87 1.75 -10.34
C ILE A 280 -16.24 1.07 -10.34
N GLY A 281 -17.25 1.70 -9.73
CA GLY A 281 -18.58 1.12 -9.54
C GLY A 281 -19.30 0.76 -10.83
N GLU A 282 -19.09 1.57 -11.88
CA GLU A 282 -19.68 1.38 -13.20
C GLU A 282 -18.85 0.45 -14.11
N ALA A 283 -17.58 0.19 -13.78
CA ALA A 283 -16.72 -0.67 -14.57
C ALA A 283 -17.15 -2.15 -14.50
N ALA A 284 -16.92 -2.89 -15.58
CA ALA A 284 -17.05 -4.34 -15.60
C ALA A 284 -15.94 -5.00 -14.74
N ALA A 285 -14.71 -4.47 -14.81
CA ALA A 285 -13.61 -4.91 -13.96
C ALA A 285 -12.57 -3.79 -13.77
N LEU A 286 -11.83 -3.88 -12.65
CA LEU A 286 -10.63 -3.11 -12.38
C LEU A 286 -9.41 -3.89 -12.84
N MET A 287 -8.46 -3.22 -13.52
CA MET A 287 -7.19 -3.78 -13.98
C MET A 287 -6.03 -3.42 -13.06
N LEU A 288 -5.25 -4.41 -12.64
CA LEU A 288 -4.02 -4.24 -11.86
C LEU A 288 -2.87 -5.07 -12.44
N PRO A 289 -2.30 -4.67 -13.59
CA PRO A 289 -1.26 -5.44 -14.27
C PRO A 289 0.14 -5.20 -13.69
N SER A 290 0.24 -4.88 -12.40
CA SER A 290 1.50 -4.54 -11.73
C SER A 290 2.56 -5.63 -11.90
N GLN A 291 3.77 -5.21 -12.27
CA GLN A 291 4.94 -6.10 -12.41
C GLN A 291 5.77 -6.16 -11.11
N CYS A 292 5.59 -5.20 -10.19
CA CYS A 292 6.18 -5.23 -8.86
C CYS A 292 5.27 -5.93 -7.85
N TYR A 293 5.84 -6.33 -6.72
CA TYR A 293 5.03 -6.75 -5.59
C TYR A 293 4.27 -5.55 -5.02
N GLU A 294 2.97 -5.63 -5.10
CA GLU A 294 2.09 -4.73 -4.35
C GLU A 294 2.04 -5.17 -2.88
N ASN A 295 1.87 -4.22 -1.96
CA ASN A 295 1.65 -4.56 -0.55
C ASN A 295 0.18 -4.88 -0.28
N PHE A 296 -0.66 -3.88 -0.48
CA PHE A 296 -2.12 -3.96 -0.56
C PHE A 296 -2.60 -2.69 -1.28
N PRO A 297 -2.82 -2.72 -2.60
CA PRO A 297 -3.33 -1.54 -3.31
C PRO A 297 -4.72 -1.19 -2.78
N ARG A 298 -4.88 0.02 -2.28
CA ARG A 298 -6.16 0.48 -1.74
C ARG A 298 -7.30 0.35 -2.75
N VAL A 299 -7.00 0.56 -4.02
CA VAL A 299 -7.97 0.46 -5.12
C VAL A 299 -8.62 -0.93 -5.23
N VAL A 300 -8.00 -1.99 -4.67
CA VAL A 300 -8.64 -3.32 -4.59
C VAL A 300 -9.76 -3.31 -3.57
N ALA A 301 -9.54 -2.75 -2.38
CA ALA A 301 -10.59 -2.61 -1.39
C ALA A 301 -11.71 -1.69 -1.90
N GLU A 302 -11.37 -0.63 -2.63
CA GLU A 302 -12.33 0.27 -3.29
C GLU A 302 -13.15 -0.46 -4.37
N ALA A 303 -12.51 -1.30 -5.18
CA ALA A 303 -13.19 -2.13 -6.18
C ALA A 303 -14.15 -3.13 -5.50
N PHE A 304 -13.70 -3.80 -4.48
CA PHE A 304 -14.54 -4.74 -3.74
C PHE A 304 -15.68 -4.03 -3.01
N ALA A 305 -15.46 -2.82 -2.47
CA ALA A 305 -16.52 -2.00 -1.89
C ALA A 305 -17.61 -1.65 -2.92
N LYS A 306 -17.21 -1.42 -4.18
CA LYS A 306 -18.13 -1.17 -5.30
C LYS A 306 -18.68 -2.47 -5.93
N GLY A 307 -18.28 -3.64 -5.43
CA GLY A 307 -18.64 -4.93 -6.04
C GLY A 307 -18.02 -5.10 -7.43
N THR A 308 -16.87 -4.51 -7.71
CA THR A 308 -16.19 -4.60 -8.98
C THR A 308 -15.08 -5.63 -8.92
N PRO A 309 -15.11 -6.70 -9.72
CA PRO A 309 -14.08 -7.71 -9.75
C PRO A 309 -12.75 -7.15 -10.27
N VAL A 310 -11.65 -7.79 -9.86
CA VAL A 310 -10.31 -7.32 -10.18
C VAL A 310 -9.59 -8.33 -11.07
N VAL A 311 -9.03 -7.88 -12.20
CA VAL A 311 -8.10 -8.67 -13.01
C VAL A 311 -6.70 -8.20 -12.71
N ALA A 312 -5.87 -9.06 -12.11
CA ALA A 312 -4.57 -8.68 -11.57
C ALA A 312 -3.46 -9.65 -11.95
N SER A 313 -2.21 -9.15 -11.88
CA SER A 313 -1.02 -10.00 -11.98
C SER A 313 -0.98 -11.02 -10.84
N GLY A 314 -0.89 -12.32 -11.15
CA GLY A 314 -0.97 -13.44 -10.23
C GLY A 314 0.29 -13.64 -9.40
N HIS A 315 0.82 -12.61 -8.74
CA HIS A 315 1.98 -12.70 -7.87
C HIS A 315 1.87 -11.80 -6.64
N GLY A 316 2.74 -12.05 -5.67
CA GLY A 316 2.82 -11.23 -4.46
C GLY A 316 1.49 -11.19 -3.70
N ALA A 317 1.13 -10.02 -3.20
CA ALA A 317 -0.10 -9.83 -2.45
C ALA A 317 -1.36 -10.06 -3.28
N MET A 318 -1.32 -9.80 -4.61
CA MET A 318 -2.51 -9.99 -5.46
C MET A 318 -2.94 -11.45 -5.50
N ALA A 319 -1.99 -12.39 -5.53
CA ALA A 319 -2.27 -13.82 -5.48
C ALA A 319 -2.92 -14.27 -4.15
N THR A 320 -2.86 -13.46 -3.09
CA THR A 320 -3.47 -13.76 -1.79
C THR A 320 -4.78 -13.03 -1.54
N ILE A 321 -4.99 -11.87 -2.21
CA ILE A 321 -6.20 -11.04 -2.03
C ILE A 321 -7.29 -11.43 -3.02
N ILE A 322 -6.90 -11.78 -4.26
CA ILE A 322 -7.86 -12.11 -5.32
C ILE A 322 -8.10 -13.62 -5.33
N SER A 323 -9.31 -14.03 -5.03
CA SER A 323 -9.77 -15.41 -5.21
C SER A 323 -10.08 -15.63 -6.69
N ASN A 324 -9.13 -16.31 -7.39
CA ASN A 324 -9.19 -16.49 -8.84
C ASN A 324 -10.47 -17.25 -9.27
N GLY A 325 -11.19 -16.69 -10.22
CA GLY A 325 -12.49 -17.22 -10.67
C GLY A 325 -13.67 -16.81 -9.78
N TYR A 326 -13.43 -16.14 -8.64
CA TYR A 326 -14.47 -15.80 -7.68
C TYR A 326 -14.59 -14.28 -7.41
N THR A 327 -13.54 -13.62 -6.91
CA THR A 327 -13.55 -12.17 -6.73
C THR A 327 -12.87 -11.42 -7.88
N GLY A 328 -12.36 -12.14 -8.86
CA GLY A 328 -11.65 -11.64 -10.02
C GLY A 328 -10.86 -12.73 -10.72
N LEU A 329 -9.95 -12.32 -11.60
CA LEU A 329 -9.09 -13.23 -12.36
C LEU A 329 -7.61 -12.86 -12.16
N LEU A 330 -6.76 -13.89 -12.13
CA LEU A 330 -5.31 -13.73 -12.08
C LEU A 330 -4.71 -14.15 -13.42
N PHE A 331 -3.72 -13.36 -13.87
CA PHE A 331 -2.95 -13.64 -15.08
C PHE A 331 -1.44 -13.64 -14.77
N ARG A 332 -0.63 -14.24 -15.66
CA ARG A 332 0.82 -14.30 -15.51
C ARG A 332 1.44 -12.91 -15.64
N PRO A 333 2.22 -12.43 -14.66
CA PRO A 333 2.80 -11.08 -14.66
C PRO A 333 3.58 -10.80 -15.96
N GLY A 334 3.29 -9.67 -16.62
CA GLY A 334 3.93 -9.26 -17.86
C GLY A 334 3.45 -10.00 -19.12
N ASP A 335 2.54 -10.94 -19.01
CA ASP A 335 2.03 -11.73 -20.13
C ASP A 335 0.76 -11.07 -20.72
N ALA A 336 0.95 -10.30 -21.79
CA ALA A 336 -0.14 -9.60 -22.46
C ALA A 336 -1.18 -10.57 -23.13
N PRO A 337 -0.80 -11.66 -23.78
CA PRO A 337 -1.73 -12.68 -24.26
C PRO A 337 -2.61 -13.27 -23.16
N ASP A 338 -2.03 -13.67 -22.03
CA ASP A 338 -2.80 -14.23 -20.90
C ASP A 338 -3.75 -13.18 -20.31
N LEU A 339 -3.31 -11.92 -20.20
CA LEU A 339 -4.18 -10.83 -19.78
C LEU A 339 -5.36 -10.64 -20.75
N ALA A 340 -5.12 -10.67 -22.06
CA ALA A 340 -6.18 -10.56 -23.06
C ALA A 340 -7.19 -11.71 -22.93
N GLU A 341 -6.74 -12.94 -22.74
CA GLU A 341 -7.60 -14.11 -22.48
C GLU A 341 -8.48 -13.90 -21.24
N LYS A 342 -7.92 -13.40 -20.11
CA LYS A 342 -8.72 -13.14 -18.89
C LYS A 342 -9.75 -12.03 -19.09
N LEU A 343 -9.43 -11.03 -19.92
CA LEU A 343 -10.40 -9.99 -20.30
C LEU A 343 -11.53 -10.55 -21.15
N GLU A 344 -11.24 -11.42 -22.11
CA GLU A 344 -12.26 -12.07 -22.91
C GLU A 344 -13.19 -12.94 -22.05
N ILE A 345 -12.64 -13.71 -21.12
CA ILE A 345 -13.41 -14.54 -20.18
C ILE A 345 -14.40 -13.69 -19.37
N ILE A 346 -13.91 -12.60 -18.75
CA ILE A 346 -14.75 -11.78 -17.85
C ILE A 346 -15.84 -10.99 -18.62
N LEU A 347 -15.60 -10.70 -19.89
CA LEU A 347 -16.53 -9.96 -20.74
C LEU A 347 -17.53 -10.85 -21.50
N ALA A 348 -17.23 -12.14 -21.66
CA ALA A 348 -18.03 -13.06 -22.43
C ALA A 348 -19.32 -13.51 -21.71
N ASP A 349 -19.26 -13.61 -20.37
CA ASP A 349 -20.36 -14.18 -19.58
C ASP A 349 -20.89 -13.21 -18.50
N PRO A 350 -22.00 -12.51 -18.77
CA PRO A 350 -22.62 -11.59 -17.80
C PRO A 350 -23.06 -12.28 -16.49
N ILE A 351 -23.35 -13.59 -16.52
CA ILE A 351 -23.79 -14.33 -15.32
C ILE A 351 -22.57 -14.53 -14.39
N THR A 352 -21.47 -15.03 -14.92
CA THR A 352 -20.21 -15.16 -14.19
C THR A 352 -19.73 -13.80 -13.67
N LEU A 353 -19.81 -12.75 -14.48
CA LEU A 353 -19.47 -11.39 -14.04
C LEU A 353 -20.34 -10.93 -12.86
N SER A 354 -21.66 -11.20 -12.92
CA SER A 354 -22.58 -10.87 -11.82
C SER A 354 -22.23 -11.60 -10.53
N HIS A 355 -21.89 -12.89 -10.60
CA HIS A 355 -21.43 -13.68 -9.43
C HIS A 355 -20.12 -13.12 -8.86
N MET A 356 -19.15 -12.79 -9.72
CA MET A 356 -17.90 -12.16 -9.26
C MET A 356 -18.14 -10.82 -8.57
N ARG A 357 -19.07 -10.02 -9.05
CA ARG A 357 -19.44 -8.75 -8.42
C ARG A 357 -20.01 -8.94 -7.02
N GLN A 358 -20.90 -9.91 -6.85
CA GLN A 358 -21.48 -10.26 -5.54
C GLN A 358 -20.40 -10.78 -4.58
N ALA A 359 -19.51 -11.65 -5.07
CA ALA A 359 -18.41 -12.18 -4.29
C ALA A 359 -17.41 -11.09 -3.87
N ALA A 360 -17.04 -10.18 -4.76
CA ALA A 360 -16.18 -9.04 -4.45
C ALA A 360 -16.78 -8.14 -3.36
N ARG A 361 -18.09 -7.86 -3.45
CA ARG A 361 -18.79 -7.08 -2.42
C ARG A 361 -18.87 -7.83 -1.10
N ALA A 362 -19.14 -9.12 -1.10
CA ALA A 362 -19.16 -9.95 0.10
C ALA A 362 -17.80 -9.99 0.79
N GLU A 363 -16.71 -10.06 0.01
CA GLU A 363 -15.35 -10.02 0.53
C GLU A 363 -15.04 -8.67 1.20
N PHE A 364 -15.47 -7.55 0.60
CA PHE A 364 -15.35 -6.23 1.22
C PHE A 364 -16.07 -6.18 2.57
N VAL A 365 -17.34 -6.60 2.60
CA VAL A 365 -18.15 -6.55 3.83
C VAL A 365 -17.52 -7.37 4.95
N ARG A 366 -16.90 -8.52 4.60
CA ARG A 366 -16.27 -9.41 5.57
C ARG A 366 -14.97 -8.84 6.13
N ASN A 367 -14.10 -8.24 5.27
CA ASN A 367 -12.70 -8.03 5.62
C ASN A 367 -12.21 -6.58 5.49
N PHE A 368 -12.90 -5.70 4.74
CA PHE A 368 -12.35 -4.39 4.37
C PHE A 368 -13.23 -3.21 4.78
N THR A 369 -14.21 -3.43 5.68
CA THR A 369 -15.00 -2.35 6.29
C THR A 369 -14.25 -1.67 7.43
N ALA A 370 -14.69 -0.49 7.80
CA ALA A 370 -14.14 0.25 8.95
C ALA A 370 -14.30 -0.53 10.26
N GLU A 371 -15.43 -1.20 10.46
CA GLU A 371 -15.74 -1.97 11.67
C GLU A 371 -14.81 -3.18 11.82
N ALA A 372 -14.60 -3.94 10.74
CA ALA A 372 -13.65 -5.05 10.71
C ALA A 372 -12.22 -4.57 10.98
N ASN A 373 -11.83 -3.45 10.36
CA ASN A 373 -10.51 -2.86 10.52
C ASN A 373 -10.29 -2.32 11.94
N HIS A 374 -11.26 -1.58 12.51
CA HIS A 374 -11.21 -1.06 13.87
C HIS A 374 -11.04 -2.19 14.89
N ARG A 375 -11.83 -3.26 14.79
CA ARG A 375 -11.74 -4.43 15.67
C ARG A 375 -10.35 -5.05 15.65
N THR A 376 -9.77 -5.23 14.46
CA THR A 376 -8.42 -5.76 14.30
C THR A 376 -7.38 -4.79 14.87
N LEU A 377 -7.53 -3.48 14.63
CA LEU A 377 -6.61 -2.46 15.12
C LEU A 377 -6.61 -2.37 16.65
N MET A 378 -7.77 -2.50 17.30
CA MET A 378 -7.86 -2.53 18.76
C MET A 378 -7.14 -3.75 19.33
N ALA A 379 -7.30 -4.94 18.76
CA ALA A 379 -6.56 -6.13 19.17
C ALA A 379 -5.03 -5.96 19.01
N ILE A 380 -4.59 -5.24 17.96
CA ILE A 380 -3.17 -4.90 17.77
C ILE A 380 -2.68 -3.95 18.88
N TYR A 381 -3.46 -2.96 19.24
CA TYR A 381 -3.11 -2.03 20.33
C TYR A 381 -3.08 -2.74 21.69
N GLU A 382 -4.04 -3.63 21.97
CA GLU A 382 -4.01 -4.48 23.16
C GLU A 382 -2.74 -5.33 23.23
N LYS A 383 -2.36 -5.96 22.11
CA LYS A 383 -1.09 -6.70 22.04
C LYS A 383 0.11 -5.80 22.32
N ALA A 384 0.15 -4.58 21.80
CA ALA A 384 1.24 -3.64 22.04
C ALA A 384 1.32 -3.18 23.50
N LEU A 385 0.18 -3.11 24.18
CA LEU A 385 0.06 -2.79 25.62
C LEU A 385 0.42 -3.97 26.55
N GLY A 386 0.79 -5.14 25.99
CA GLY A 386 1.14 -6.33 26.77
C GLY A 386 -0.04 -7.25 27.09
N GLY A 387 -1.20 -7.01 26.49
CA GLY A 387 -2.37 -7.91 26.55
C GLY A 387 -2.16 -9.16 25.69
N SER A 388 -2.70 -10.28 26.09
CA SER A 388 -2.66 -11.55 25.36
C SER A 388 -4.06 -11.93 24.88
N ASN A 389 -4.42 -11.54 23.67
CA ASN A 389 -5.57 -12.14 22.98
C ASN A 389 -5.15 -12.59 21.55
N PRO A 390 -4.60 -13.82 21.40
CA PRO A 390 -4.15 -14.35 20.12
C PRO A 390 -5.28 -14.60 19.11
N GLU A 391 -6.52 -14.82 19.57
CA GLU A 391 -7.63 -15.20 18.68
C GLU A 391 -8.15 -14.02 17.85
N ALA A 392 -8.12 -12.81 18.39
CA ALA A 392 -8.55 -11.60 17.68
C ALA A 392 -7.63 -11.18 16.52
N LEU A 393 -6.43 -11.78 16.43
CA LEU A 393 -5.43 -11.48 15.40
C LEU A 393 -5.34 -12.56 14.30
N ARG A 394 -6.17 -13.60 14.35
CA ARG A 394 -6.24 -14.57 13.26
C ARG A 394 -7.03 -13.95 12.10
N PRO A 395 -6.48 -14.01 10.86
CA PRO A 395 -7.29 -13.72 9.69
C PRO A 395 -8.49 -14.68 9.69
N VAL A 396 -9.66 -14.19 9.33
CA VAL A 396 -10.83 -15.06 9.12
C VAL A 396 -10.45 -16.03 8.01
N SER A 397 -10.17 -17.28 8.37
CA SER A 397 -9.78 -18.32 7.42
C SER A 397 -10.89 -18.48 6.39
N CYS A 398 -10.53 -18.40 5.12
CA CYS A 398 -11.38 -18.87 4.04
C CYS A 398 -11.43 -20.40 4.13
N GLU A 399 -12.40 -20.94 4.86
CA GLU A 399 -12.80 -22.34 4.64
C GLU A 399 -13.73 -22.33 3.42
N TRP A 400 -13.21 -22.87 2.33
CA TRP A 400 -13.94 -23.17 1.08
C TRP A 400 -14.08 -24.66 0.91
#